data_0558c93c4d4a396fda57fd27bbc4dab9
#
_entry.id   0558c93c4d4a396fda57fd27bbc4dab9
#
_cell.length_a   1.000
_cell.length_b   1.000
_cell.length_c   1.000
_cell.angle_alpha   90.00
_cell.angle_beta   90.00
_cell.angle_gamma   90.00
#
_symmetry.space_group_name_H-M   'P 1'
#
loop_
_entity.id
_entity.type
_entity.pdbx_description
1 polymer ?
#
loop_
_entity_poly.entity_id
_entity_poly.type
_entity_poly.pdbx_seq_one_letter_code
_entity_poly.pdbx_strand_id
1 'polypeptide(L)'
;MTATWSYNLWDEIILKEELKFLHWHYGEMVDFIVFTHDKKSAFIQDDSIHWATYFPHGLFRNPFANIWYFIRNVWLIVRADFMIIGWGGIIFDNEDGMSFTSLITQWWFRTKLARLAGTTIVFLWISLEVKQVKNKMQLHKVFKKGDFIIVRDVKSAGLLDALEIPCSQIPDLAFLYRPDAKEEKLPDKKRIGISLRGGFFWDNESDIPKIYDFLIEWWYDPIFLVHTTEWYENQNDLLFIRRVMQGKKYNITNSIEQTLKLYPTLYAVIGMRLHAGILAVTHGLPFIMISYGPKTDEFVNLIDIKGYSLAPHELSFDTFQKLWQELEKHYDFLKANSIERRETIRADLIKKLRTL
;
A
#
# COMPACT_ATOMS: atom_id res chain seq x y z
N MET A 1 11.26 -0.38 -14.84
CA MET A 1 10.03 -1.12 -15.15
C MET A 1 9.37 -1.44 -13.83
N THR A 2 8.25 -0.88 -13.57
CA THR A 2 7.52 -1.04 -12.33
C THR A 2 6.09 -1.44 -12.64
N ALA A 3 5.40 -2.13 -11.72
CA ALA A 3 4.06 -2.63 -11.94
C ALA A 3 3.11 -1.98 -10.95
N THR A 4 2.09 -1.30 -11.44
CA THR A 4 1.03 -0.75 -10.60
C THR A 4 -0.21 -1.62 -10.70
N TRP A 5 -0.83 -1.90 -9.54
CA TRP A 5 -2.18 -2.42 -9.51
C TRP A 5 -3.14 -1.25 -9.75
N SER A 6 -3.89 -1.36 -10.80
CA SER A 6 -4.91 -0.36 -11.12
C SER A 6 -5.94 -0.25 -10.00
N TYR A 7 -6.46 0.95 -9.75
CA TYR A 7 -7.50 1.22 -8.73
C TYR A 7 -7.08 1.10 -7.26
N ASN A 8 -5.77 1.21 -6.99
CA ASN A 8 -5.23 1.22 -5.64
C ASN A 8 -4.50 2.55 -5.37
N LEU A 9 -4.96 3.30 -4.37
CA LEU A 9 -4.39 4.61 -3.98
C LEU A 9 -2.89 4.53 -3.71
N TRP A 10 -2.45 3.40 -3.16
CA TRP A 10 -1.10 3.24 -2.65
C TRP A 10 -0.08 3.09 -3.73
N ASP A 11 -0.41 2.32 -4.72
CA ASP A 11 0.47 2.10 -5.85
C ASP A 11 0.78 3.43 -6.54
N GLU A 12 -0.19 4.33 -6.55
CA GLU A 12 -0.02 5.67 -7.11
C GLU A 12 0.84 6.58 -6.22
N ILE A 13 0.60 6.60 -4.91
CA ILE A 13 1.40 7.41 -3.98
C ILE A 13 2.85 6.92 -3.96
N ILE A 14 3.05 5.61 -3.84
CA ILE A 14 4.40 5.03 -3.83
C ILE A 14 5.10 5.30 -5.15
N LEU A 15 4.42 5.11 -6.28
CA LEU A 15 4.98 5.43 -7.59
C LEU A 15 5.40 6.90 -7.68
N LYS A 16 4.55 7.82 -7.21
CA LYS A 16 4.87 9.25 -7.19
C LYS A 16 6.14 9.56 -6.38
N GLU A 17 6.26 8.98 -5.19
CA GLU A 17 7.43 9.20 -4.34
C GLU A 17 8.68 8.47 -4.88
N GLU A 18 8.52 7.31 -5.52
CA GLU A 18 9.60 6.59 -6.21
C GLU A 18 10.13 7.39 -7.40
N LEU A 19 9.26 7.91 -8.24
CA LEU A 19 9.66 8.75 -9.38
C LEU A 19 10.42 10.00 -8.91
N LYS A 20 9.94 10.67 -7.85
CA LYS A 20 10.67 11.79 -7.25
C LYS A 20 12.06 11.39 -6.77
N PHE A 21 12.16 10.23 -6.10
CA PHE A 21 13.44 9.71 -5.63
C PHE A 21 14.38 9.40 -6.80
N LEU A 22 13.88 8.74 -7.84
CA LEU A 22 14.68 8.38 -9.01
C LEU A 22 15.12 9.62 -9.82
N HIS A 23 14.26 10.62 -9.98
CA HIS A 23 14.63 11.91 -10.57
C HIS A 23 15.69 12.64 -9.73
N TRP A 24 15.55 12.61 -8.41
CA TRP A 24 16.54 13.21 -7.54
C TRP A 24 17.91 12.51 -7.64
N HIS A 25 17.92 11.18 -7.80
CA HIS A 25 19.15 10.36 -7.83
C HIS A 25 19.83 10.37 -9.21
N TYR A 26 19.05 10.21 -10.28
CA TYR A 26 19.56 10.06 -11.66
C TYR A 26 19.43 11.32 -12.52
N GLY A 27 18.81 12.38 -12.01
CA GLY A 27 18.49 13.59 -12.77
C GLY A 27 17.19 13.51 -13.55
N GLU A 28 16.83 14.61 -14.23
CA GLU A 28 15.55 14.73 -14.94
C GLU A 28 15.52 14.09 -16.33
N MET A 29 16.68 13.62 -16.85
CA MET A 29 16.76 12.97 -18.16
C MET A 29 16.53 11.45 -18.09
N VAL A 30 15.62 11.01 -17.23
CA VAL A 30 15.26 9.60 -17.07
C VAL A 30 13.86 9.35 -17.62
N ASP A 31 13.75 8.43 -18.57
CA ASP A 31 12.47 7.96 -19.10
C ASP A 31 11.99 6.75 -18.32
N PHE A 32 10.74 6.78 -17.85
CA PHE A 32 10.11 5.70 -17.11
C PHE A 32 9.13 4.93 -17.97
N ILE A 33 9.26 3.61 -17.98
CA ILE A 33 8.26 2.72 -18.57
C ILE A 33 7.52 2.04 -17.43
N VAL A 34 6.30 2.50 -17.15
CA VAL A 34 5.47 1.98 -16.05
C VAL A 34 4.45 1.00 -16.60
N PHE A 35 4.47 -0.22 -16.05
CA PHE A 35 3.52 -1.27 -16.43
C PHE A 35 2.30 -1.22 -15.52
N THR A 36 1.12 -1.18 -16.13
CA THR A 36 -0.17 -1.18 -15.42
C THR A 36 -1.17 -2.10 -16.11
N HIS A 37 -2.15 -2.58 -15.36
CA HIS A 37 -3.27 -3.35 -15.93
C HIS A 37 -4.25 -2.44 -16.67
N ASP A 38 -4.48 -1.23 -16.19
CA ASP A 38 -5.35 -0.25 -16.84
C ASP A 38 -4.74 1.15 -16.78
N LYS A 39 -4.37 1.67 -17.94
CA LYS A 39 -3.81 3.03 -18.07
C LYS A 39 -4.77 4.14 -17.67
N LYS A 40 -6.09 3.87 -17.71
CA LYS A 40 -7.11 4.87 -17.38
C LYS A 40 -7.28 5.08 -15.88
N SER A 41 -6.82 4.14 -15.07
CA SER A 41 -6.88 4.24 -13.61
C SER A 41 -5.73 5.07 -13.02
N ALA A 42 -4.67 5.31 -13.78
CA ALA A 42 -3.53 6.09 -13.34
C ALA A 42 -3.88 7.59 -13.27
N PHE A 43 -3.69 8.20 -12.11
CA PHE A 43 -3.91 9.65 -11.94
C PHE A 43 -2.63 10.47 -11.91
N ILE A 44 -1.45 9.83 -11.93
CA ILE A 44 -0.17 10.52 -12.05
C ILE A 44 -0.02 11.01 -13.48
N GLN A 45 0.14 12.33 -13.62
CA GLN A 45 0.50 12.99 -14.87
C GLN A 45 1.96 13.45 -14.74
N ASP A 46 2.83 12.77 -15.47
CA ASP A 46 4.26 13.07 -15.55
C ASP A 46 4.73 12.75 -16.97
N ASP A 47 5.30 13.71 -17.65
CA ASP A 47 5.69 13.60 -19.07
C ASP A 47 6.84 12.61 -19.30
N SER A 48 7.59 12.28 -18.25
CA SER A 48 8.64 11.25 -18.27
C SER A 48 8.10 9.83 -18.25
N ILE A 49 6.78 9.64 -18.03
CA ILE A 49 6.16 8.31 -17.91
C ILE A 49 5.59 7.83 -19.24
N HIS A 50 6.11 6.70 -19.71
CA HIS A 50 5.55 5.92 -20.80
C HIS A 50 4.75 4.73 -20.26
N TRP A 51 3.43 4.83 -20.25
CA TRP A 51 2.54 3.79 -19.75
C TRP A 51 2.49 2.59 -20.69
N ALA A 52 2.82 1.41 -20.17
CA ALA A 52 2.71 0.14 -20.85
C ALA A 52 1.71 -0.79 -20.15
N THR A 53 0.97 -1.59 -20.92
CA THR A 53 0.10 -2.62 -20.35
C THR A 53 0.85 -3.96 -20.31
N TYR A 54 0.63 -4.75 -19.26
CA TYR A 54 1.22 -6.08 -19.15
C TYR A 54 0.76 -7.00 -20.28
N PHE A 55 -0.42 -7.54 -20.11
CA PHE A 55 -1.12 -8.36 -21.09
C PHE A 55 -2.60 -8.01 -21.05
N PRO A 56 -3.31 -8.02 -22.20
CA PRO A 56 -4.75 -7.89 -22.17
C PRO A 56 -5.36 -9.08 -21.42
N HIS A 57 -6.40 -8.80 -20.64
CA HIS A 57 -7.17 -9.86 -20.00
C HIS A 57 -7.71 -10.85 -21.04
N GLY A 58 -7.45 -12.13 -20.82
CA GLY A 58 -7.90 -13.19 -21.72
C GLY A 58 -6.87 -13.62 -22.76
N LEU A 59 -5.83 -14.33 -22.30
CA LEU A 59 -4.75 -14.89 -23.14
C LEU A 59 -5.28 -15.61 -24.38
N PHE A 60 -6.46 -16.22 -24.29
CA PHE A 60 -7.09 -17.00 -25.37
C PHE A 60 -8.05 -16.19 -26.24
N ARG A 61 -8.43 -14.96 -25.85
CA ARG A 61 -9.37 -14.15 -26.64
C ARG A 61 -8.75 -13.49 -27.87
N ASN A 62 -7.45 -13.16 -27.81
CA ASN A 62 -6.74 -12.57 -28.94
C ASN A 62 -5.25 -12.98 -28.92
N PRO A 63 -4.89 -14.17 -29.46
CA PRO A 63 -3.52 -14.70 -29.41
C PRO A 63 -2.52 -13.81 -30.14
N PHE A 64 -2.90 -13.15 -31.24
CA PHE A 64 -2.00 -12.29 -32.00
C PHE A 64 -1.65 -11.01 -31.22
N ALA A 65 -2.63 -10.37 -30.59
CA ALA A 65 -2.37 -9.23 -29.74
C ALA A 65 -1.47 -9.61 -28.55
N ASN A 66 -1.69 -10.78 -27.95
CA ASN A 66 -0.87 -11.28 -26.84
C ASN A 66 0.58 -11.54 -27.26
N ILE A 67 0.82 -12.10 -28.43
CA ILE A 67 2.18 -12.28 -29.00
C ILE A 67 2.85 -10.92 -29.18
N TRP A 68 2.14 -9.95 -29.76
CA TRP A 68 2.68 -8.59 -29.93
C TRP A 68 3.05 -7.93 -28.59
N TYR A 69 2.16 -7.99 -27.60
CA TYR A 69 2.46 -7.47 -26.25
C TYR A 69 3.64 -8.19 -25.60
N PHE A 70 3.75 -9.50 -25.77
CA PHE A 70 4.90 -10.26 -25.30
C PHE A 70 6.21 -9.78 -25.93
N ILE A 71 6.26 -9.71 -27.27
CA ILE A 71 7.45 -9.25 -28.00
C ILE A 71 7.82 -7.82 -27.57
N ARG A 72 6.84 -6.92 -27.49
CA ARG A 72 7.05 -5.55 -27.02
C ARG A 72 7.63 -5.52 -25.61
N ASN A 73 7.06 -6.27 -24.68
CA ASN A 73 7.50 -6.27 -23.28
C ASN A 73 8.91 -6.87 -23.14
N VAL A 74 9.22 -7.92 -23.90
CA VAL A 74 10.59 -8.45 -24.00
C VAL A 74 11.55 -7.38 -24.52
N TRP A 75 11.19 -6.69 -25.60
CA TRP A 75 12.00 -5.63 -26.18
C TRP A 75 12.24 -4.47 -25.19
N LEU A 76 11.21 -4.07 -24.44
CA LEU A 76 11.32 -3.02 -23.41
C LEU A 76 12.27 -3.43 -22.28
N ILE A 77 12.19 -4.69 -21.81
CA ILE A 77 13.08 -5.21 -20.77
C ILE A 77 14.54 -5.23 -21.24
N VAL A 78 14.78 -5.69 -22.46
CA VAL A 78 16.12 -5.85 -23.00
C VAL A 78 16.81 -4.49 -23.27
N ARG A 79 16.05 -3.44 -23.48
CA ARG A 79 16.58 -2.08 -23.73
C ARG A 79 16.64 -1.19 -22.51
N ALA A 80 16.10 -1.63 -21.38
CA ALA A 80 16.14 -0.85 -20.15
C ALA A 80 17.49 -0.99 -19.45
N ASP A 81 18.03 0.11 -18.96
CA ASP A 81 19.22 0.09 -18.10
C ASP A 81 18.88 -0.50 -16.72
N PHE A 82 17.69 -0.20 -16.21
CA PHE A 82 17.19 -0.70 -14.93
C PHE A 82 15.84 -1.37 -15.09
N MET A 83 15.65 -2.49 -14.41
CA MET A 83 14.37 -3.13 -14.21
C MET A 83 14.00 -3.03 -12.73
N ILE A 84 13.13 -2.10 -12.41
CA ILE A 84 12.64 -1.93 -11.05
C ILE A 84 11.41 -2.81 -10.85
N ILE A 85 11.45 -3.66 -9.82
CA ILE A 85 10.33 -4.50 -9.40
C ILE A 85 9.91 -3.99 -8.03
N GLY A 86 8.80 -3.31 -7.99
CA GLY A 86 8.41 -2.52 -6.84
C GLY A 86 7.13 -2.95 -6.17
N TRP A 87 7.07 -2.51 -4.99
CA TRP A 87 6.15 -2.38 -3.88
C TRP A 87 5.06 -3.43 -3.71
N GLY A 88 4.86 -3.78 -2.47
CA GLY A 88 3.81 -4.72 -2.08
C GLY A 88 4.25 -6.17 -2.01
N GLY A 89 3.27 -7.05 -1.79
CA GLY A 89 3.47 -8.48 -1.81
C GLY A 89 3.63 -8.96 -3.25
N ILE A 90 4.86 -9.30 -3.67
CA ILE A 90 5.13 -9.76 -5.03
C ILE A 90 5.22 -11.27 -5.15
N ILE A 91 5.57 -11.95 -4.06
CA ILE A 91 5.66 -13.42 -3.99
C ILE A 91 5.04 -13.88 -2.67
N PHE A 92 4.03 -14.73 -2.77
CA PHE A 92 3.31 -15.33 -1.65
C PHE A 92 2.96 -16.78 -1.97
N ASP A 93 2.57 -17.56 -0.97
CA ASP A 93 2.32 -18.99 -1.17
C ASP A 93 1.12 -19.24 -2.10
N ASN A 94 -0.08 -18.96 -1.65
CA ASN A 94 -1.29 -19.02 -2.49
C ASN A 94 -2.27 -17.98 -1.94
N GLU A 95 -2.59 -16.99 -2.72
CA GLU A 95 -3.51 -15.92 -2.35
C GLU A 95 -4.27 -15.44 -3.59
N ASP A 96 -5.53 -15.07 -3.44
CA ASP A 96 -6.37 -14.44 -4.46
C ASP A 96 -6.39 -15.16 -5.82
N GLY A 97 -6.39 -16.51 -5.81
CA GLY A 97 -6.43 -17.33 -7.02
C GLY A 97 -5.09 -17.43 -7.77
N MET A 98 -4.03 -16.79 -7.28
CA MET A 98 -2.68 -16.94 -7.82
C MET A 98 -1.88 -17.97 -7.01
N SER A 99 -1.25 -18.92 -7.73
CA SER A 99 -0.38 -19.92 -7.10
C SER A 99 1.05 -19.40 -7.00
N PHE A 100 1.76 -19.84 -5.96
CA PHE A 100 3.20 -19.59 -5.82
C PHE A 100 3.97 -19.97 -7.08
N THR A 101 3.67 -21.13 -7.69
CA THR A 101 4.36 -21.61 -8.89
C THR A 101 4.19 -20.67 -10.07
N SER A 102 3.01 -20.09 -10.24
CA SER A 102 2.74 -19.09 -11.28
C SER A 102 3.57 -17.83 -11.05
N LEU A 103 3.55 -17.29 -9.83
CA LEU A 103 4.28 -16.07 -9.48
C LEU A 103 5.79 -16.25 -9.63
N ILE A 104 6.37 -17.31 -9.04
CA ILE A 104 7.81 -17.54 -9.09
C ILE A 104 8.31 -17.75 -10.53
N THR A 105 7.52 -18.43 -11.38
CA THR A 105 7.86 -18.66 -12.78
C THR A 105 7.83 -17.36 -13.59
N GLN A 106 6.84 -16.51 -13.37
CA GLN A 106 6.73 -15.22 -14.05
C GLN A 106 7.89 -14.30 -13.68
N TRP A 107 8.21 -14.18 -12.39
CA TRP A 107 9.32 -13.34 -11.95
C TRP A 107 10.67 -13.93 -12.36
N TRP A 108 10.86 -15.25 -12.28
CA TRP A 108 12.06 -15.90 -12.76
C TRP A 108 12.31 -15.62 -14.24
N PHE A 109 11.29 -15.75 -15.09
CA PHE A 109 11.44 -15.49 -16.53
C PHE A 109 11.87 -14.05 -16.81
N ARG A 110 11.19 -13.08 -16.19
CA ARG A 110 11.48 -11.65 -16.39
C ARG A 110 12.87 -11.27 -15.89
N THR A 111 13.24 -11.70 -14.70
CA THR A 111 14.56 -11.41 -14.12
C THR A 111 15.69 -12.13 -14.87
N LYS A 112 15.45 -13.35 -15.35
CA LYS A 112 16.42 -14.07 -16.20
C LYS A 112 16.65 -13.33 -17.51
N LEU A 113 15.59 -12.86 -18.15
CA LEU A 113 15.68 -12.10 -19.40
C LEU A 113 16.45 -10.80 -19.20
N ALA A 114 16.12 -10.04 -18.18
CA ALA A 114 16.80 -8.79 -17.82
C ALA A 114 18.31 -9.02 -17.59
N ARG A 115 18.68 -10.03 -16.80
CA ARG A 115 20.09 -10.37 -16.55
C ARG A 115 20.85 -10.78 -17.82
N LEU A 116 20.20 -11.53 -18.73
CA LEU A 116 20.81 -11.89 -20.01
C LEU A 116 21.05 -10.68 -20.91
N ALA A 117 20.23 -9.66 -20.78
CA ALA A 117 20.38 -8.40 -21.50
C ALA A 117 21.38 -7.42 -20.85
N GLY A 118 21.87 -7.71 -19.64
CA GLY A 118 22.73 -6.79 -18.87
C GLY A 118 21.97 -5.72 -18.10
N THR A 119 20.63 -5.79 -18.06
CA THR A 119 19.77 -4.87 -17.32
C THR A 119 19.98 -5.04 -15.81
N THR A 120 20.23 -3.95 -15.10
CA THR A 120 20.33 -3.96 -13.63
C THR A 120 18.97 -4.20 -13.00
N ILE A 121 18.89 -5.16 -12.07
CA ILE A 121 17.63 -5.49 -11.38
C ILE A 121 17.62 -4.87 -10.01
N VAL A 122 16.55 -4.15 -9.70
CA VAL A 122 16.30 -3.49 -8.41
C VAL A 122 14.93 -3.91 -7.89
N PHE A 123 14.90 -4.53 -6.72
CA PHE A 123 13.66 -4.81 -5.99
C PHE A 123 13.46 -3.72 -4.95
N LEU A 124 12.37 -2.95 -5.08
CA LEU A 124 12.10 -1.82 -4.20
C LEU A 124 10.85 -2.04 -3.34
N TRP A 125 11.01 -1.95 -2.01
CA TRP A 125 9.92 -2.02 -1.01
C TRP A 125 9.00 -3.22 -1.16
N ILE A 126 9.58 -4.36 -1.52
CA ILE A 126 8.85 -5.61 -1.66
C ILE A 126 8.55 -6.25 -0.31
N SER A 127 7.45 -7.02 -0.28
CA SER A 127 7.11 -7.94 0.81
C SER A 127 7.02 -9.37 0.28
N LEU A 128 7.46 -10.32 1.10
CA LEU A 128 7.48 -11.74 0.79
C LEU A 128 6.63 -12.49 1.83
N GLU A 129 5.55 -13.13 1.40
CA GLU A 129 4.65 -13.88 2.29
C GLU A 129 4.73 -15.38 2.02
N VAL A 130 5.95 -15.92 2.07
CA VAL A 130 6.24 -17.33 1.80
C VAL A 130 6.47 -18.09 3.10
N LYS A 131 5.54 -18.97 3.45
CA LYS A 131 5.56 -19.79 4.70
C LYS A 131 6.11 -21.18 4.45
N GLN A 132 5.76 -21.80 3.31
CA GLN A 132 6.12 -23.19 3.02
C GLN A 132 7.61 -23.33 2.71
N VAL A 133 8.31 -24.24 3.41
CA VAL A 133 9.77 -24.45 3.27
C VAL A 133 10.17 -24.73 1.82
N LYS A 134 9.43 -25.62 1.13
CA LYS A 134 9.68 -25.93 -0.29
C LYS A 134 9.65 -24.71 -1.21
N ASN A 135 8.81 -23.72 -0.87
CA ASN A 135 8.66 -22.49 -1.64
C ASN A 135 9.77 -21.49 -1.33
N LYS A 136 10.18 -21.39 -0.06
CA LYS A 136 11.31 -20.53 0.35
C LYS A 136 12.57 -20.84 -0.45
N MET A 137 12.91 -22.13 -0.59
CA MET A 137 14.08 -22.56 -1.36
C MET A 137 14.04 -22.16 -2.85
N GLN A 138 12.86 -21.89 -3.39
CA GLN A 138 12.72 -21.46 -4.80
C GLN A 138 12.96 -19.96 -5.01
N LEU A 139 13.01 -19.15 -3.93
CA LEU A 139 13.24 -17.71 -4.05
C LEU A 139 14.58 -17.38 -4.72
N HIS A 140 15.59 -18.25 -4.59
CA HIS A 140 16.87 -18.15 -5.32
C HIS A 140 16.71 -18.16 -6.85
N LYS A 141 15.57 -18.61 -7.39
CA LYS A 141 15.31 -18.51 -8.82
C LYS A 141 15.13 -17.05 -9.28
N VAL A 142 14.56 -16.23 -8.40
CA VAL A 142 14.23 -14.82 -8.67
C VAL A 142 15.33 -13.91 -8.15
N PHE A 143 15.67 -14.04 -6.87
CA PHE A 143 16.65 -13.17 -6.21
C PHE A 143 18.08 -13.72 -6.37
N LYS A 144 19.03 -12.86 -6.67
CA LYS A 144 20.45 -13.18 -6.84
C LYS A 144 21.31 -12.22 -6.02
N LYS A 145 22.54 -12.64 -5.73
CA LYS A 145 23.51 -11.87 -4.95
C LYS A 145 23.87 -10.49 -5.53
N GLY A 146 23.71 -10.30 -6.82
CA GLY A 146 24.02 -9.04 -7.50
C GLY A 146 22.83 -8.10 -7.67
N ASP A 147 21.64 -8.50 -7.21
CA ASP A 147 20.45 -7.65 -7.29
C ASP A 147 20.46 -6.64 -6.14
N PHE A 148 19.93 -5.44 -6.39
CA PHE A 148 19.63 -4.50 -5.31
C PHE A 148 18.25 -4.84 -4.74
N ILE A 149 18.21 -5.22 -3.46
CA ILE A 149 16.97 -5.70 -2.83
C ILE A 149 16.67 -4.85 -1.60
N ILE A 150 15.56 -4.14 -1.66
CA ILE A 150 15.00 -3.37 -0.55
C ILE A 150 13.67 -4.01 -0.18
N VAL A 151 13.54 -4.43 1.07
CA VAL A 151 12.30 -4.93 1.65
C VAL A 151 11.75 -3.94 2.65
N ARG A 152 10.43 -3.88 2.80
CA ARG A 152 9.79 -2.91 3.70
C ARG A 152 9.49 -3.47 5.09
N ASP A 153 9.59 -4.77 5.30
CA ASP A 153 9.21 -5.43 6.55
C ASP A 153 10.29 -6.39 7.07
N VAL A 154 10.32 -6.56 8.40
CA VAL A 154 11.28 -7.40 9.11
C VAL A 154 11.19 -8.86 8.71
N LYS A 155 9.98 -9.36 8.41
CA LYS A 155 9.78 -10.77 8.04
C LYS A 155 10.40 -11.10 6.69
N SER A 156 10.21 -10.19 5.73
CA SER A 156 10.83 -10.33 4.41
C SER A 156 12.35 -10.26 4.50
N ALA A 157 12.90 -9.35 5.33
CA ALA A 157 14.33 -9.25 5.58
C ALA A 157 14.88 -10.54 6.20
N GLY A 158 14.27 -11.03 7.27
CA GLY A 158 14.68 -12.27 7.93
C GLY A 158 14.55 -13.52 7.04
N LEU A 159 13.57 -13.54 6.12
CA LEU A 159 13.44 -14.62 5.14
C LEU A 159 14.59 -14.62 4.14
N LEU A 160 14.97 -13.45 3.61
CA LEU A 160 16.09 -13.34 2.67
C LEU A 160 17.43 -13.59 3.35
N ASP A 161 17.63 -13.11 4.59
CA ASP A 161 18.81 -13.35 5.39
C ASP A 161 19.01 -14.86 5.65
N ALA A 162 17.95 -15.57 6.04
CA ALA A 162 17.98 -17.04 6.22
C ALA A 162 18.30 -17.81 4.92
N LEU A 163 18.20 -17.17 3.76
CA LEU A 163 18.56 -17.71 2.45
C LEU A 163 19.91 -17.17 1.95
N GLU A 164 20.65 -16.45 2.77
CA GLU A 164 21.91 -15.79 2.40
C GLU A 164 21.79 -14.85 1.19
N ILE A 165 20.62 -14.22 1.02
CA ILE A 165 20.34 -13.22 -0.02
C ILE A 165 20.45 -11.84 0.60
N PRO A 166 21.48 -11.04 0.25
CA PRO A 166 21.65 -9.71 0.80
C PRO A 166 20.46 -8.80 0.47
N CYS A 167 19.96 -8.09 1.48
CA CYS A 167 18.90 -7.10 1.30
C CYS A 167 19.04 -5.96 2.32
N SER A 168 18.43 -4.83 2.04
CA SER A 168 18.28 -3.70 2.97
C SER A 168 16.83 -3.59 3.41
N GLN A 169 16.60 -3.42 4.71
CA GLN A 169 15.26 -3.12 5.22
C GLN A 169 15.08 -1.62 5.37
N ILE A 170 14.10 -1.09 4.66
CA ILE A 170 13.78 0.34 4.66
C ILE A 170 12.26 0.48 4.81
N PRO A 171 11.74 1.33 5.71
CA PRO A 171 10.30 1.57 5.87
C PRO A 171 9.62 1.96 4.55
N ASP A 172 8.29 1.85 4.50
CA ASP A 172 7.51 2.13 3.30
C ASP A 172 7.73 3.57 2.80
N LEU A 173 7.94 3.72 1.49
CA LEU A 173 8.22 5.00 0.85
C LEU A 173 7.07 6.00 0.99
N ALA A 174 5.85 5.52 1.20
CA ALA A 174 4.69 6.36 1.42
C ALA A 174 4.83 7.30 2.63
N PHE A 175 5.76 7.04 3.57
CA PHE A 175 6.10 7.99 4.63
C PHE A 175 6.77 9.27 4.12
N LEU A 176 7.34 9.26 2.92
CA LEU A 176 7.89 10.48 2.29
C LEU A 176 6.79 11.39 1.72
N TYR A 177 5.59 10.86 1.53
CA TYR A 177 4.48 11.65 1.02
C TYR A 177 4.30 12.91 1.87
N ARG A 178 4.32 14.06 1.20
CA ARG A 178 4.04 15.36 1.79
C ARG A 178 2.73 15.86 1.22
N PRO A 179 1.72 16.07 2.08
CA PRO A 179 0.50 16.74 1.61
C PRO A 179 0.85 18.13 1.08
N ASP A 180 0.21 18.50 -0.01
CA ASP A 180 0.30 19.87 -0.50
C ASP A 180 -0.21 20.82 0.59
N ALA A 181 0.58 21.82 0.93
CA ALA A 181 0.28 22.80 2.00
C ALA A 181 -0.85 23.78 1.61
N LYS A 182 -1.92 23.28 1.00
CA LYS A 182 -3.13 24.09 0.82
C LYS A 182 -3.86 24.12 2.15
N GLU A 183 -4.02 25.30 2.72
CA GLU A 183 -4.92 25.53 3.85
C GLU A 183 -6.35 25.19 3.40
N GLU A 184 -6.73 23.93 3.55
CA GLU A 184 -8.13 23.57 3.40
C GLU A 184 -8.87 24.05 4.64
N LYS A 185 -9.98 24.75 4.43
CA LYS A 185 -10.84 25.20 5.51
C LYS A 185 -11.30 23.99 6.31
N LEU A 186 -10.89 23.93 7.59
CA LEU A 186 -11.35 22.89 8.48
C LEU A 186 -12.87 22.90 8.58
N PRO A 187 -13.54 21.75 8.55
CA PRO A 187 -14.98 21.69 8.72
C PRO A 187 -15.41 22.13 10.12
N ASP A 188 -16.62 22.64 10.26
CA ASP A 188 -17.18 23.08 11.55
C ASP A 188 -17.25 21.92 12.57
N LYS A 189 -17.46 20.69 12.08
CA LYS A 189 -17.42 19.47 12.91
C LYS A 189 -16.10 18.74 12.69
N LYS A 190 -15.60 18.12 13.78
CA LYS A 190 -14.42 17.26 13.74
C LYS A 190 -14.70 16.05 12.85
N ARG A 191 -14.03 15.97 11.70
CA ARG A 191 -14.22 14.88 10.72
C ARG A 191 -13.40 13.65 11.07
N ILE A 192 -14.05 12.49 11.08
CA ILE A 192 -13.42 11.20 11.40
C ILE A 192 -13.36 10.36 10.14
N GLY A 193 -12.14 10.00 9.71
CA GLY A 193 -11.93 9.07 8.61
C GLY A 193 -12.07 7.62 9.06
N ILE A 194 -12.86 6.81 8.36
CA ILE A 194 -13.05 5.39 8.66
C ILE A 194 -12.66 4.57 7.43
N SER A 195 -11.59 3.78 7.55
CA SER A 195 -11.07 2.93 6.48
C SER A 195 -11.21 1.47 6.85
N LEU A 196 -12.10 0.74 6.20
CA LEU A 196 -12.40 -0.66 6.47
C LEU A 196 -12.15 -1.53 5.25
N ARG A 197 -11.89 -2.81 5.49
CA ARG A 197 -11.71 -3.83 4.46
C ARG A 197 -12.60 -5.03 4.78
N GLY A 198 -13.33 -5.55 3.80
CA GLY A 198 -14.12 -6.76 3.94
C GLY A 198 -13.26 -8.02 4.14
N GLY A 199 -13.91 -9.11 4.56
CA GLY A 199 -13.30 -10.44 4.69
C GLY A 199 -12.54 -10.70 5.99
N PHE A 200 -12.51 -9.76 6.93
CA PHE A 200 -11.84 -9.90 8.24
C PHE A 200 -12.78 -9.77 9.42
N PHE A 201 -13.98 -9.25 9.22
CA PHE A 201 -15.02 -9.18 10.23
C PHE A 201 -15.88 -10.45 10.14
N TRP A 202 -15.90 -11.25 11.20
CA TRP A 202 -16.67 -12.50 11.25
C TRP A 202 -18.13 -12.19 11.63
N ASP A 203 -18.39 -12.01 12.92
CA ASP A 203 -19.75 -11.76 13.43
C ASP A 203 -19.98 -10.28 13.83
N ASN A 204 -18.94 -9.42 13.68
CA ASN A 204 -18.92 -8.06 14.23
C ASN A 204 -19.31 -6.98 13.20
N GLU A 205 -19.64 -7.34 11.98
CA GLU A 205 -20.03 -6.36 10.95
C GLU A 205 -21.22 -5.50 11.38
N SER A 206 -22.12 -6.06 12.19
CA SER A 206 -23.29 -5.36 12.73
C SER A 206 -22.94 -4.22 13.69
N ASP A 207 -21.72 -4.16 14.21
CA ASP A 207 -21.29 -3.07 15.10
C ASP A 207 -20.75 -1.85 14.32
N ILE A 208 -20.39 -2.01 13.05
CA ILE A 208 -19.91 -0.89 12.22
C ILE A 208 -20.97 0.23 12.11
N PRO A 209 -22.24 -0.05 11.81
CA PRO A 209 -23.28 0.97 11.83
C PRO A 209 -23.50 1.63 13.20
N LYS A 210 -23.37 0.87 14.30
CA LYS A 210 -23.48 1.43 15.67
C LYS A 210 -22.35 2.37 15.99
N ILE A 211 -21.12 2.02 15.59
CA ILE A 211 -19.94 2.89 15.73
C ILE A 211 -20.12 4.19 14.93
N TYR A 212 -20.65 4.08 13.71
CA TYR A 212 -20.93 5.25 12.88
C TYR A 212 -21.96 6.18 13.53
N ASP A 213 -23.09 5.62 14.02
CA ASP A 213 -24.14 6.39 14.70
C ASP A 213 -23.60 7.05 15.97
N PHE A 214 -22.83 6.33 16.78
CA PHE A 214 -22.18 6.86 17.99
C PHE A 214 -21.34 8.10 17.67
N LEU A 215 -20.52 8.06 16.60
CA LEU A 215 -19.73 9.22 16.22
C LEU A 215 -20.61 10.41 15.82
N ILE A 216 -21.72 10.19 15.13
CA ILE A 216 -22.71 11.25 14.81
C ILE A 216 -23.32 11.84 16.07
N GLU A 217 -23.74 11.01 17.04
CA GLU A 217 -24.34 11.43 18.32
C GLU A 217 -23.37 12.27 19.16
N TRP A 218 -22.07 12.01 19.04
CA TRP A 218 -21.01 12.76 19.71
C TRP A 218 -20.50 13.97 18.90
N TRP A 219 -21.29 14.44 17.94
CA TRP A 219 -21.02 15.64 17.14
C TRP A 219 -19.83 15.56 16.20
N TYR A 220 -19.37 14.35 15.83
CA TYR A 220 -18.39 14.16 14.77
C TYR A 220 -19.06 14.13 13.40
N ASP A 221 -18.21 14.26 12.35
CA ASP A 221 -18.58 14.06 10.93
C ASP A 221 -17.83 12.82 10.41
N PRO A 222 -18.35 11.59 10.67
CA PRO A 222 -17.69 10.39 10.19
C PRO A 222 -17.86 10.24 8.69
N ILE A 223 -16.77 9.85 8.00
CA ILE A 223 -16.73 9.59 6.58
C ILE A 223 -15.93 8.33 6.28
N PHE A 224 -16.50 7.42 5.51
CA PHE A 224 -15.78 6.25 5.04
C PHE A 224 -14.81 6.63 3.93
N LEU A 225 -13.56 6.18 4.09
CA LEU A 225 -12.45 6.43 3.19
C LEU A 225 -12.22 5.20 2.29
N VAL A 226 -12.43 5.34 1.00
CA VAL A 226 -12.21 4.29 0.02
C VAL A 226 -10.76 4.32 -0.44
N HIS A 227 -10.01 3.27 -0.17
CA HIS A 227 -8.60 3.13 -0.55
C HIS A 227 -8.41 2.20 -1.74
N THR A 228 -9.35 1.31 -2.00
CA THR A 228 -9.31 0.42 -3.15
C THR A 228 -10.70 0.12 -3.68
N THR A 229 -10.80 0.06 -5.01
CA THR A 229 -12.03 -0.27 -5.74
C THR A 229 -11.79 -1.45 -6.69
N GLU A 230 -10.96 -2.41 -6.27
CA GLU A 230 -10.63 -3.58 -7.07
C GLU A 230 -11.85 -4.45 -7.41
N TRP A 231 -11.68 -5.33 -8.40
CA TRP A 231 -12.77 -6.18 -8.93
C TRP A 231 -13.27 -7.24 -7.95
N TYR A 232 -12.44 -7.60 -6.96
CA TYR A 232 -12.80 -8.61 -5.96
C TYR A 232 -13.54 -7.96 -4.79
N GLU A 233 -14.69 -8.49 -4.41
CA GLU A 233 -15.54 -7.94 -3.33
C GLU A 233 -14.77 -7.74 -2.02
N ASN A 234 -13.95 -8.72 -1.63
CA ASN A 234 -13.14 -8.66 -0.40
C ASN A 234 -12.03 -7.59 -0.43
N GLN A 235 -11.73 -7.05 -1.60
CA GLN A 235 -10.73 -5.98 -1.79
C GLN A 235 -11.36 -4.66 -2.20
N ASN A 236 -12.66 -4.62 -2.42
CA ASN A 236 -13.41 -3.42 -2.78
C ASN A 236 -14.07 -2.79 -1.55
N ASP A 237 -13.44 -1.72 -1.04
CA ASP A 237 -13.92 -1.02 0.15
C ASP A 237 -15.32 -0.45 -0.06
N LEU A 238 -15.60 0.07 -1.25
CA LEU A 238 -16.89 0.67 -1.59
C LEU A 238 -18.03 -0.35 -1.53
N LEU A 239 -17.84 -1.56 -2.10
CA LEU A 239 -18.83 -2.63 -2.08
C LEU A 239 -19.07 -3.13 -0.65
N PHE A 240 -17.99 -3.32 0.11
CA PHE A 240 -18.07 -3.73 1.51
C PHE A 240 -18.88 -2.74 2.36
N ILE A 241 -18.52 -1.45 2.29
CA ILE A 241 -19.18 -0.40 3.08
C ILE A 241 -20.65 -0.27 2.69
N ARG A 242 -20.99 -0.29 1.39
CA ARG A 242 -22.39 -0.25 0.93
C ARG A 242 -23.21 -1.40 1.47
N ARG A 243 -22.63 -2.59 1.55
CA ARG A 243 -23.31 -3.78 2.09
C ARG A 243 -23.55 -3.63 3.60
N VAL A 244 -22.54 -3.25 4.36
CA VAL A 244 -22.63 -3.15 5.82
C VAL A 244 -23.52 -2.01 6.27
N MET A 245 -23.54 -0.89 5.53
CA MET A 245 -24.33 0.30 5.82
C MET A 245 -25.69 0.31 5.11
N GLN A 246 -26.15 -0.84 4.60
CA GLN A 246 -27.42 -0.92 3.87
C GLN A 246 -28.60 -0.37 4.71
N GLY A 247 -29.40 0.50 4.10
CA GLY A 247 -30.55 1.12 4.75
C GLY A 247 -30.23 2.32 5.65
N LYS A 248 -28.95 2.71 5.79
CA LYS A 248 -28.53 3.87 6.58
C LYS A 248 -28.02 5.02 5.69
N LYS A 249 -28.11 6.25 6.21
CA LYS A 249 -27.42 7.40 5.61
C LYS A 249 -26.00 7.48 6.15
N TYR A 250 -25.02 7.64 5.28
CA TYR A 250 -23.61 7.76 5.63
C TYR A 250 -22.83 8.54 4.58
N ASN A 251 -21.71 9.11 5.00
CA ASN A 251 -20.76 9.76 4.12
C ASN A 251 -19.68 8.77 3.67
N ILE A 252 -19.34 8.79 2.40
CA ILE A 252 -18.32 7.93 1.81
C ILE A 252 -17.62 8.65 0.66
N THR A 253 -16.33 8.48 0.51
CA THR A 253 -15.61 8.95 -0.67
C THR A 253 -15.93 8.05 -1.87
N ASN A 254 -16.08 8.66 -3.05
CA ASN A 254 -16.42 7.94 -4.27
C ASN A 254 -15.19 7.59 -5.13
N SER A 255 -14.03 8.14 -4.78
CA SER A 255 -12.79 7.88 -5.47
C SER A 255 -11.60 7.94 -4.51
N ILE A 256 -10.52 7.33 -4.95
CA ILE A 256 -9.23 7.34 -4.30
C ILE A 256 -8.67 8.78 -4.17
N GLU A 257 -8.80 9.57 -5.22
CA GLU A 257 -8.37 10.97 -5.23
C GLU A 257 -9.15 11.82 -4.20
N GLN A 258 -10.47 11.61 -4.10
CA GLN A 258 -11.30 12.27 -3.09
C GLN A 258 -10.87 11.87 -1.69
N THR A 259 -10.55 10.59 -1.46
CA THR A 259 -10.02 10.10 -0.19
C THR A 259 -8.75 10.86 0.19
N LEU A 260 -7.79 10.96 -0.73
CA LEU A 260 -6.51 11.64 -0.46
C LEU A 260 -6.70 13.12 -0.10
N LYS A 261 -7.58 13.82 -0.82
CA LYS A 261 -7.90 15.24 -0.56
C LYS A 261 -8.54 15.48 0.79
N LEU A 262 -9.18 14.49 1.40
CA LEU A 262 -9.82 14.64 2.70
C LEU A 262 -8.86 14.53 3.89
N TYR A 263 -7.73 13.84 3.77
CA TYR A 263 -6.82 13.63 4.89
C TYR A 263 -6.41 14.92 5.62
N PRO A 264 -6.08 16.04 4.95
CA PRO A 264 -5.75 17.29 5.63
C PRO A 264 -6.87 17.86 6.50
N THR A 265 -8.13 17.48 6.25
CA THR A 265 -9.32 17.97 6.97
C THR A 265 -9.78 17.05 8.08
N LEU A 266 -9.12 15.90 8.28
CA LEU A 266 -9.51 14.92 9.28
C LEU A 266 -9.01 15.33 10.68
N TYR A 267 -9.79 14.98 11.67
CA TYR A 267 -9.44 15.09 13.09
C TYR A 267 -8.68 13.83 13.55
N ALA A 268 -9.22 12.66 13.22
CA ALA A 268 -8.61 11.37 13.53
C ALA A 268 -8.99 10.33 12.47
N VAL A 269 -8.27 9.20 12.43
CA VAL A 269 -8.56 8.10 11.52
C VAL A 269 -8.73 6.79 12.29
N ILE A 270 -9.71 6.00 11.89
CA ILE A 270 -9.94 4.63 12.33
C ILE A 270 -9.73 3.74 11.10
N GLY A 271 -8.79 2.82 11.14
CA GLY A 271 -8.47 2.11 9.91
C GLY A 271 -7.92 0.72 10.06
N MET A 272 -8.28 -0.11 9.06
CA MET A 272 -7.68 -1.43 8.85
C MET A 272 -6.55 -1.40 7.83
N ARG A 273 -6.66 -0.56 6.81
CA ARG A 273 -5.66 -0.49 5.76
C ARG A 273 -4.36 0.08 6.32
N LEU A 274 -3.24 -0.65 6.14
CA LEU A 274 -1.91 -0.20 6.55
C LEU A 274 -1.67 1.26 6.16
N HIS A 275 -2.00 1.55 4.95
CA HIS A 275 -1.73 2.86 4.40
C HIS A 275 -2.72 3.94 4.90
N ALA A 276 -3.91 3.59 5.33
CA ALA A 276 -4.73 4.56 6.05
C ALA A 276 -3.98 5.08 7.29
N GLY A 277 -3.26 4.18 7.97
CA GLY A 277 -2.38 4.55 9.07
C GLY A 277 -1.18 5.38 8.63
N ILE A 278 -0.50 4.98 7.55
CA ILE A 278 0.65 5.76 7.04
C ILE A 278 0.22 7.18 6.66
N LEU A 279 -0.91 7.34 5.96
CA LEU A 279 -1.44 8.69 5.66
C LEU A 279 -1.84 9.45 6.92
N ALA A 280 -2.48 8.80 7.89
CA ALA A 280 -2.78 9.46 9.14
C ALA A 280 -1.51 10.03 9.78
N VAL A 281 -0.46 9.22 9.89
CA VAL A 281 0.85 9.64 10.42
C VAL A 281 1.48 10.74 9.57
N THR A 282 1.45 10.64 8.25
CA THR A 282 2.02 11.67 7.36
C THR A 282 1.32 13.02 7.48
N HIS A 283 0.05 13.02 7.89
CA HIS A 283 -0.72 14.24 8.19
C HIS A 283 -0.68 14.63 9.68
N GLY A 284 0.03 13.87 10.54
CA GLY A 284 0.10 14.15 11.98
C GLY A 284 -1.23 13.93 12.70
N LEU A 285 -2.02 12.95 12.26
CA LEU A 285 -3.33 12.65 12.83
C LEU A 285 -3.25 11.51 13.85
N PRO A 286 -4.01 11.56 14.95
CA PRO A 286 -4.28 10.41 15.81
C PRO A 286 -4.94 9.28 15.02
N PHE A 287 -4.59 8.04 15.39
CA PHE A 287 -5.00 6.86 14.63
C PHE A 287 -5.35 5.68 15.54
N ILE A 288 -6.50 5.04 15.27
CA ILE A 288 -6.87 3.74 15.82
C ILE A 288 -6.67 2.68 14.74
N MET A 289 -5.83 1.66 15.02
CA MET A 289 -5.57 0.58 14.10
C MET A 289 -6.45 -0.63 14.39
N ILE A 290 -7.19 -1.11 13.38
CA ILE A 290 -7.80 -2.44 13.40
C ILE A 290 -6.83 -3.37 12.69
N SER A 291 -5.96 -4.04 13.47
CA SER A 291 -4.86 -4.82 12.94
C SER A 291 -5.32 -6.22 12.55
N TYR A 292 -5.22 -6.55 11.27
CA TYR A 292 -5.65 -7.86 10.74
C TYR A 292 -4.48 -8.79 10.37
N GLY A 293 -3.27 -8.39 10.66
CA GLY A 293 -2.13 -9.24 10.37
C GLY A 293 -0.76 -8.57 10.49
N PRO A 294 0.29 -9.30 10.18
CA PRO A 294 1.67 -8.93 10.50
C PRO A 294 2.11 -7.54 10.03
N LYS A 295 1.65 -7.11 8.84
CA LYS A 295 1.99 -5.79 8.28
C LYS A 295 1.45 -4.65 9.13
N THR A 296 0.23 -4.81 9.62
CA THR A 296 -0.45 -3.83 10.46
C THR A 296 0.08 -3.88 11.90
N ASP A 297 0.47 -5.06 12.39
CA ASP A 297 1.14 -5.20 13.69
C ASP A 297 2.52 -4.53 13.70
N GLU A 298 3.30 -4.69 12.64
CA GLU A 298 4.58 -4.01 12.49
C GLU A 298 4.43 -2.50 12.44
N PHE A 299 3.40 -2.00 11.74
CA PHE A 299 3.08 -0.57 11.71
C PHE A 299 2.71 -0.03 13.10
N VAL A 300 1.85 -0.75 13.84
CA VAL A 300 1.49 -0.39 15.23
C VAL A 300 2.72 -0.27 16.12
N ASN A 301 3.68 -1.20 15.98
CA ASN A 301 4.95 -1.15 16.69
C ASN A 301 5.83 0.02 16.24
N LEU A 302 5.92 0.27 14.93
CA LEU A 302 6.74 1.33 14.34
C LEU A 302 6.34 2.72 14.84
N ILE A 303 5.03 2.98 14.93
CA ILE A 303 4.49 4.28 15.36
C ILE A 303 4.12 4.33 16.84
N ASP A 304 4.34 3.23 17.58
CA ASP A 304 4.13 3.12 19.03
C ASP A 304 2.70 3.46 19.50
N ILE A 305 1.72 2.82 18.87
CA ILE A 305 0.29 2.99 19.22
C ILE A 305 -0.38 1.69 19.67
N LYS A 306 0.36 0.81 20.36
CA LYS A 306 -0.18 -0.49 20.81
C LYS A 306 -1.48 -0.37 21.62
N GLY A 307 -1.57 0.63 22.48
CA GLY A 307 -2.77 0.91 23.27
C GLY A 307 -3.98 1.41 22.46
N TYR A 308 -3.79 1.68 21.16
CA TYR A 308 -4.82 2.16 20.22
C TYR A 308 -4.96 1.22 19.02
N SER A 309 -4.72 -0.07 19.25
CA SER A 309 -4.87 -1.12 18.26
C SER A 309 -5.70 -2.26 18.82
N LEU A 310 -6.53 -2.84 17.95
CA LEU A 310 -7.34 -4.03 18.25
C LEU A 310 -7.40 -4.95 17.03
N ALA A 311 -7.62 -6.24 17.25
CA ALA A 311 -7.86 -7.16 16.16
C ALA A 311 -9.32 -7.06 15.64
N PRO A 312 -9.61 -7.43 14.38
CA PRO A 312 -10.95 -7.34 13.84
C PRO A 312 -12.02 -8.08 14.66
N HIS A 313 -11.69 -9.24 15.23
CA HIS A 313 -12.59 -10.01 16.08
C HIS A 313 -12.83 -9.39 17.47
N GLU A 314 -12.00 -8.46 17.90
CA GLU A 314 -12.15 -7.69 19.15
C GLU A 314 -12.98 -6.43 18.95
N LEU A 315 -13.25 -6.03 17.69
CA LEU A 315 -14.05 -4.86 17.40
C LEU A 315 -15.51 -5.12 17.75
N SER A 316 -15.90 -4.64 18.92
CA SER A 316 -17.31 -4.49 19.33
C SER A 316 -17.60 -3.03 19.55
N PHE A 317 -18.88 -2.68 19.61
CA PHE A 317 -19.28 -1.30 19.94
C PHE A 317 -18.68 -0.85 21.28
N ASP A 318 -18.75 -1.70 22.32
CA ASP A 318 -18.25 -1.36 23.67
C ASP A 318 -16.73 -1.21 23.71
N THR A 319 -15.98 -2.09 22.99
CA THR A 319 -14.53 -2.01 22.88
C THR A 319 -14.12 -0.73 22.16
N PHE A 320 -14.80 -0.43 21.05
CA PHE A 320 -14.56 0.80 20.29
C PHE A 320 -14.82 2.05 21.12
N GLN A 321 -15.95 2.11 21.84
CA GLN A 321 -16.30 3.28 22.65
C GLN A 321 -15.24 3.58 23.71
N LYS A 322 -14.74 2.57 24.42
CA LYS A 322 -13.65 2.71 25.39
C LYS A 322 -12.38 3.24 24.73
N LEU A 323 -11.99 2.64 23.61
CA LEU A 323 -10.79 3.04 22.89
C LEU A 323 -10.88 4.46 22.32
N TRP A 324 -12.06 4.86 21.86
CA TRP A 324 -12.34 6.21 21.40
C TRP A 324 -12.24 7.24 22.54
N GLN A 325 -12.79 6.95 23.72
CA GLN A 325 -12.67 7.79 24.90
C GLN A 325 -11.21 7.97 25.33
N GLU A 326 -10.42 6.93 25.29
CA GLU A 326 -8.98 7.01 25.56
C GLU A 326 -8.23 7.82 24.49
N LEU A 327 -8.61 7.71 23.21
CA LEU A 327 -8.05 8.55 22.14
C LEU A 327 -8.35 10.04 22.41
N GLU A 328 -9.59 10.39 22.71
CA GLU A 328 -9.98 11.79 23.00
C GLU A 328 -9.22 12.35 24.21
N LYS A 329 -9.09 11.55 25.27
CA LYS A 329 -8.35 11.94 26.48
C LYS A 329 -6.88 12.20 26.21
N HIS A 330 -6.27 11.46 25.29
CA HIS A 330 -4.86 11.56 24.95
C HIS A 330 -4.61 12.16 23.55
N TYR A 331 -5.57 12.90 23.01
CA TYR A 331 -5.54 13.41 21.64
C TYR A 331 -4.27 14.18 21.31
N ASP A 332 -3.91 15.17 22.13
CA ASP A 332 -2.74 16.02 21.87
C ASP A 332 -1.42 15.21 21.92
N PHE A 333 -1.34 14.25 22.84
CA PHE A 333 -0.22 13.33 22.93
C PHE A 333 -0.11 12.48 21.67
N LEU A 334 -1.19 11.87 21.21
CA LEU A 334 -1.20 11.03 20.00
C LEU A 334 -0.88 11.82 18.75
N LYS A 335 -1.37 13.05 18.66
CA LYS A 335 -1.05 13.96 17.56
C LYS A 335 0.44 14.31 17.56
N ALA A 336 1.00 14.66 18.69
CA ALA A 336 2.43 14.94 18.85
C ALA A 336 3.28 13.70 18.50
N ASN A 337 2.88 12.51 18.99
CA ASN A 337 3.54 11.25 18.66
C ASN A 337 3.53 10.98 17.15
N SER A 338 2.38 11.14 16.47
CA SER A 338 2.29 10.94 15.00
C SER A 338 3.24 11.88 14.27
N ILE A 339 3.37 13.13 14.68
CA ILE A 339 4.28 14.11 14.09
C ILE A 339 5.75 13.70 14.32
N GLU A 340 6.11 13.35 15.54
CA GLU A 340 7.46 12.92 15.91
C GLU A 340 7.89 11.65 15.15
N ARG A 341 7.02 10.64 15.12
CA ARG A 341 7.28 9.39 14.38
C ARG A 341 7.43 9.63 12.90
N ARG A 342 6.58 10.47 12.32
CA ARG A 342 6.70 10.90 10.92
C ARG A 342 8.10 11.47 10.61
N GLU A 343 8.56 12.43 11.40
CA GLU A 343 9.84 13.07 11.14
C GLU A 343 11.02 12.09 11.36
N THR A 344 10.95 11.26 12.39
CA THR A 344 11.95 10.24 12.67
C THR A 344 12.05 9.22 11.52
N ILE A 345 10.91 8.70 11.04
CA ILE A 345 10.88 7.73 9.95
C ILE A 345 11.36 8.37 8.64
N ARG A 346 10.98 9.61 8.35
CA ARG A 346 11.45 10.34 7.16
C ARG A 346 12.96 10.57 7.19
N ALA A 347 13.50 10.95 8.32
CA ALA A 347 14.96 11.17 8.46
C ALA A 347 15.73 9.87 8.24
N ASP A 348 15.28 8.75 8.80
CA ASP A 348 15.87 7.43 8.59
C ASP A 348 15.77 6.97 7.12
N LEU A 349 14.60 7.16 6.51
CA LEU A 349 14.38 6.88 5.08
C LEU A 349 15.36 7.65 4.20
N ILE A 350 15.42 8.97 4.36
CA ILE A 350 16.31 9.83 3.54
C ILE A 350 17.77 9.43 3.74
N LYS A 351 18.17 9.13 5.01
CA LYS A 351 19.53 8.67 5.31
C LYS A 351 19.84 7.36 4.57
N LYS A 352 18.97 6.37 4.64
CA LYS A 352 19.15 5.06 3.99
C LYS A 352 19.15 5.18 2.45
N LEU A 353 18.24 5.99 1.90
CA LEU A 353 18.18 6.23 0.46
C LEU A 353 19.42 6.90 -0.12
N ARG A 354 20.13 7.72 0.66
CA ARG A 354 21.41 8.35 0.25
C ARG A 354 22.58 7.36 0.19
N THR A 355 22.43 6.19 0.78
CA THR A 355 23.47 5.14 0.78
C THR A 355 23.25 4.08 -0.31
N LEU A 356 22.17 4.17 -1.06
CA LEU A 356 21.89 3.36 -2.24
C LEU A 356 22.52 3.97 -3.48
#